data_7c6ee26b2c98fcb2f366cc45e2796d10
#
_entry.id   7c6ee26b2c98fcb2f366cc45e2796d10
#
_cell.length_a   1.000
_cell.length_b   1.000
_cell.length_c   1.000
_cell.angle_alpha   90.00
_cell.angle_beta   90.00
_cell.angle_gamma   90.00
#
_symmetry.space_group_name_H-M   'P 1'
#
loop_
_entity.id
_entity.type
_entity.pdbx_description
1 polymer ?
#
loop_
_entity_poly.entity_id
_entity_poly.type
_entity_poly.pdbx_seq_one_letter_code
_entity_poly.pdbx_strand_id
1 'polypeptide(L)'
;MRSDPEAPTRWGELNAPAPWRTIDFISDLHLQAGDPATAQAFRRYLQDCQADALFILGDLFEVWIGDDLLDASPAERTAEPEYDFLAGICTDLRAFSARQALYVMHGNRDFLLGVRFAAASGATLLDDPTLLRWGEQRVLLSHGDAWCLGDGDYLEFRAQVRSPGWQAAFLQRPLAERASLARGLRAASEARKQDPAQDWADVDAATATAWLQASDAATLVHGHTHRPGRHELGDGRQRLVLSDWEAEARPARAEALRLDASGRWQRIGLAD
;
A
#
# COMPACT_ATOMS: atom_id res chain seq x y z
N MET A 1 -13.25 -8.12 28.48
CA MET A 1 -12.83 -9.25 27.63
C MET A 1 -12.78 -8.69 26.21
N ARG A 2 -11.58 -8.50 25.64
CA ARG A 2 -11.46 -8.20 24.22
C ARG A 2 -11.81 -9.49 23.50
N SER A 3 -12.79 -9.45 22.58
CA SER A 3 -13.03 -10.56 21.68
C SER A 3 -11.74 -10.78 20.88
N ASP A 4 -11.27 -12.03 20.81
CA ASP A 4 -10.18 -12.38 19.90
C ASP A 4 -10.55 -11.88 18.51
N PRO A 5 -9.62 -11.24 17.80
CA PRO A 5 -9.89 -10.76 16.46
C PRO A 5 -10.20 -11.96 15.57
N GLU A 6 -11.44 -12.04 15.12
CA GLU A 6 -11.83 -13.09 14.19
C GLU A 6 -11.00 -12.96 12.90
N ALA A 7 -10.47 -14.10 12.45
CA ALA A 7 -9.84 -14.17 11.14
C ALA A 7 -10.87 -13.74 10.07
N PRO A 8 -10.44 -13.06 8.99
CA PRO A 8 -11.37 -12.65 7.97
C PRO A 8 -12.04 -13.86 7.36
N THR A 9 -13.35 -13.75 7.12
CA THR A 9 -14.13 -14.80 6.44
C THR A 9 -13.99 -14.74 4.93
N ARG A 10 -13.37 -13.68 4.40
CA ARG A 10 -13.12 -13.46 2.97
C ARG A 10 -11.78 -12.78 2.75
N TRP A 11 -11.09 -13.20 1.72
CA TRP A 11 -9.89 -12.59 1.16
C TRP A 11 -9.90 -12.69 -0.35
N GLY A 12 -9.15 -11.80 -1.03
CA GLY A 12 -8.86 -11.96 -2.44
C GLY A 12 -7.98 -13.20 -2.68
N GLU A 13 -8.07 -13.81 -3.84
CA GLU A 13 -7.16 -14.89 -4.24
C GLU A 13 -6.50 -14.56 -5.57
N LEU A 14 -5.18 -14.73 -5.63
CA LEU A 14 -4.39 -14.56 -6.83
C LEU A 14 -3.50 -15.77 -7.05
N ASN A 15 -3.64 -16.42 -8.20
CA ASN A 15 -2.74 -17.47 -8.63
C ASN A 15 -1.71 -16.87 -9.58
N ALA A 16 -0.44 -16.86 -9.15
CA ALA A 16 0.65 -16.38 -9.98
C ALA A 16 0.88 -17.31 -11.18
N PRO A 17 1.11 -16.77 -12.39
CA PRO A 17 1.46 -17.56 -13.55
C PRO A 17 2.72 -18.39 -13.34
N ALA A 18 2.72 -19.66 -13.79
CA ALA A 18 3.83 -20.58 -13.65
C ALA A 18 5.17 -20.07 -14.25
N PRO A 19 5.20 -19.26 -15.33
CA PRO A 19 6.46 -18.76 -15.89
C PRO A 19 7.18 -17.70 -15.05
N TRP A 20 6.53 -17.10 -14.04
CA TRP A 20 7.17 -16.10 -13.21
C TRP A 20 8.36 -16.66 -12.46
N ARG A 21 9.43 -15.88 -12.34
CA ARG A 21 10.68 -16.22 -11.67
C ARG A 21 10.93 -15.38 -10.45
N THR A 22 10.46 -14.12 -10.48
CA THR A 22 10.65 -13.17 -9.38
C THR A 22 9.42 -12.27 -9.24
N ILE A 23 9.08 -11.96 -8.00
CA ILE A 23 8.00 -11.03 -7.63
C ILE A 23 8.58 -10.02 -6.65
N ASP A 24 8.33 -8.74 -6.89
CA ASP A 24 8.72 -7.66 -5.99
C ASP A 24 7.50 -7.10 -5.24
N PHE A 25 7.71 -6.77 -3.96
CA PHE A 25 6.74 -6.16 -3.08
C PHE A 25 7.30 -4.85 -2.53
N ILE A 26 6.51 -3.78 -2.61
CA ILE A 26 6.79 -2.47 -2.03
C ILE A 26 5.53 -1.91 -1.39
N SER A 27 5.66 -0.93 -0.51
CA SER A 27 4.55 -0.18 0.10
C SER A 27 5.01 1.16 0.65
N ASP A 28 4.07 1.97 1.12
CA ASP A 28 4.35 3.19 1.89
C ASP A 28 5.31 4.15 1.17
N LEU A 29 5.05 4.38 -0.12
CA LEU A 29 5.83 5.30 -0.95
C LEU A 29 5.44 6.75 -0.71
N HIS A 30 4.18 7.00 -0.33
CA HIS A 30 3.66 8.33 -0.03
C HIS A 30 3.96 9.37 -1.10
N LEU A 31 3.89 8.97 -2.38
CA LEU A 31 4.26 9.82 -3.52
C LEU A 31 3.41 11.09 -3.55
N GLN A 32 4.08 12.23 -3.65
CA GLN A 32 3.49 13.56 -3.72
C GLN A 32 4.43 14.52 -4.47
N ALA A 33 3.89 15.59 -5.03
CA ALA A 33 4.68 16.60 -5.76
C ALA A 33 5.73 17.28 -4.87
N GLY A 34 5.48 17.33 -3.56
CA GLY A 34 6.38 17.92 -2.55
C GLY A 34 7.62 17.09 -2.25
N ASP A 35 7.67 15.81 -2.68
CA ASP A 35 8.83 14.93 -2.52
C ASP A 35 9.33 14.39 -3.88
N PRO A 36 10.03 15.23 -4.64
CA PRO A 36 10.55 14.83 -5.96
C PRO A 36 11.64 13.76 -5.87
N ALA A 37 12.36 13.66 -4.75
CA ALA A 37 13.46 12.71 -4.60
C ALA A 37 12.94 11.28 -4.53
N THR A 38 11.92 11.02 -3.69
CA THR A 38 11.26 9.72 -3.59
C THR A 38 10.55 9.35 -4.90
N ALA A 39 9.87 10.33 -5.54
CA ALA A 39 9.26 10.13 -6.85
C ALA A 39 10.29 9.73 -7.92
N GLN A 40 11.47 10.34 -7.91
CA GLN A 40 12.55 10.01 -8.84
C GLN A 40 13.13 8.61 -8.55
N ALA A 41 13.33 8.26 -7.29
CA ALA A 41 13.76 6.92 -6.88
C ALA A 41 12.77 5.85 -7.37
N PHE A 42 11.46 6.11 -7.22
CA PHE A 42 10.42 5.21 -7.71
C PHE A 42 10.44 5.07 -9.24
N ARG A 43 10.58 6.17 -9.99
CA ARG A 43 10.67 6.11 -11.46
C ARG A 43 11.88 5.31 -11.92
N ARG A 44 13.06 5.50 -11.29
CA ARG A 44 14.24 4.68 -11.57
C ARG A 44 13.98 3.21 -11.31
N TYR A 45 13.38 2.91 -10.15
CA TYR A 45 13.01 1.53 -9.84
C TYR A 45 12.09 0.92 -10.92
N LEU A 46 11.03 1.62 -11.36
CA LEU A 46 10.14 1.12 -12.41
C LEU A 46 10.87 0.89 -13.75
N GLN A 47 11.89 1.69 -14.07
CA GLN A 47 12.70 1.53 -15.29
C GLN A 47 13.63 0.32 -15.20
N ASP A 48 14.26 0.09 -14.04
CA ASP A 48 15.30 -0.92 -13.83
C ASP A 48 14.74 -2.26 -13.33
N CYS A 49 13.50 -2.31 -12.86
CA CYS A 49 12.88 -3.50 -12.33
C CYS A 49 12.78 -4.63 -13.37
N GLN A 50 13.33 -5.79 -13.02
CA GLN A 50 13.32 -7.01 -13.83
C GLN A 50 12.39 -8.09 -13.25
N ALA A 51 11.60 -7.79 -12.21
CA ALA A 51 10.64 -8.73 -11.67
C ALA A 51 9.49 -8.96 -12.66
N ASP A 52 8.95 -10.17 -12.68
CA ASP A 52 7.80 -10.52 -13.54
C ASP A 52 6.52 -9.82 -13.08
N ALA A 53 6.45 -9.51 -11.77
CA ALA A 53 5.34 -8.79 -11.19
C ALA A 53 5.80 -7.85 -10.07
N LEU A 54 5.11 -6.71 -9.96
CA LEU A 54 5.22 -5.76 -8.87
C LEU A 54 3.90 -5.70 -8.11
N PHE A 55 4.00 -5.84 -6.79
CA PHE A 55 2.91 -5.67 -5.83
C PHE A 55 3.17 -4.43 -4.98
N ILE A 56 2.27 -3.46 -5.04
CA ILE A 56 2.28 -2.25 -4.21
C ILE A 56 1.21 -2.45 -3.14
N LEU A 57 1.63 -2.67 -1.90
CA LEU A 57 0.74 -3.05 -0.80
C LEU A 57 0.23 -1.83 0.00
N GLY A 58 -0.32 -0.85 -0.71
CA GLY A 58 -0.95 0.34 -0.14
C GLY A 58 0.00 1.53 0.05
N ASP A 59 -0.60 2.68 0.27
CA ASP A 59 0.07 3.96 0.47
C ASP A 59 1.09 4.28 -0.65
N LEU A 60 0.68 4.01 -1.90
CA LEU A 60 1.41 4.44 -3.09
C LEU A 60 1.47 5.96 -3.15
N PHE A 61 0.34 6.61 -2.90
CA PHE A 61 0.22 8.06 -2.85
C PHE A 61 0.05 8.56 -1.43
N GLU A 62 0.56 9.76 -1.15
CA GLU A 62 0.31 10.42 0.13
C GLU A 62 -1.18 10.74 0.33
N VAL A 63 -1.88 11.05 -0.75
CA VAL A 63 -3.33 11.25 -0.76
C VAL A 63 -3.90 10.93 -2.14
N TRP A 64 -5.03 10.20 -2.16
CA TRP A 64 -5.87 10.04 -3.35
C TRP A 64 -7.31 10.39 -3.02
N ILE A 65 -7.85 11.43 -3.65
CA ILE A 65 -9.17 11.99 -3.31
C ILE A 65 -10.30 11.55 -4.24
N GLY A 66 -10.01 10.61 -5.14
CA GLY A 66 -10.94 10.04 -6.11
C GLY A 66 -10.42 10.12 -7.53
N ASP A 67 -10.82 9.17 -8.36
CA ASP A 67 -10.29 8.97 -9.72
C ASP A 67 -10.60 10.11 -10.69
N ASP A 68 -11.60 10.93 -10.41
CA ASP A 68 -11.98 12.07 -11.24
C ASP A 68 -10.95 13.20 -11.24
N LEU A 69 -9.98 13.20 -10.30
CA LEU A 69 -8.81 14.07 -10.38
C LEU A 69 -8.02 13.89 -11.68
N LEU A 70 -8.08 12.72 -12.30
CA LEU A 70 -7.43 12.43 -13.59
C LEU A 70 -8.04 13.22 -14.76
N ASP A 71 -9.29 13.69 -14.62
CA ASP A 71 -9.99 14.54 -15.60
C ASP A 71 -10.04 16.00 -15.16
N ALA A 72 -9.28 16.40 -14.15
CA ALA A 72 -9.25 17.77 -13.69
C ALA A 72 -8.99 18.74 -14.85
N SER A 73 -9.76 19.81 -14.91
CA SER A 73 -9.63 20.87 -15.92
C SER A 73 -8.28 21.59 -15.81
N PRO A 74 -7.80 22.29 -16.85
CA PRO A 74 -6.58 23.09 -16.78
C PRO A 74 -6.58 24.10 -15.63
N ALA A 75 -7.73 24.67 -15.30
CA ALA A 75 -7.87 25.60 -14.17
C ALA A 75 -7.66 24.90 -12.82
N GLU A 76 -8.26 23.71 -12.63
CA GLU A 76 -8.08 22.90 -11.42
C GLU A 76 -6.64 22.42 -11.27
N ARG A 77 -5.98 21.99 -12.36
CA ARG A 77 -4.55 21.59 -12.36
C ARG A 77 -3.63 22.76 -12.04
N THR A 78 -3.96 23.97 -12.51
CA THR A 78 -3.21 25.18 -12.17
C THR A 78 -3.36 25.52 -10.68
N ALA A 79 -4.57 25.34 -10.13
CA ALA A 79 -4.85 25.59 -8.72
C ALA A 79 -4.27 24.50 -7.78
N GLU A 80 -4.17 23.26 -8.27
CA GLU A 80 -3.67 22.11 -7.51
C GLU A 80 -2.70 21.28 -8.40
N PRO A 81 -1.41 21.67 -8.45
CA PRO A 81 -0.40 20.97 -9.28
C PRO A 81 -0.21 19.48 -8.93
N GLU A 82 -0.65 19.06 -7.75
CA GLU A 82 -0.65 17.66 -7.33
C GLU A 82 -1.38 16.75 -8.33
N TYR A 83 -2.45 17.25 -8.99
CA TYR A 83 -3.20 16.43 -9.95
C TYR A 83 -2.36 16.06 -11.19
N ASP A 84 -1.51 16.97 -11.68
CA ASP A 84 -0.58 16.66 -12.77
C ASP A 84 0.48 15.66 -12.34
N PHE A 85 0.98 15.79 -11.11
CA PHE A 85 1.94 14.85 -10.55
C PHE A 85 1.35 13.44 -10.46
N LEU A 86 0.16 13.29 -9.87
CA LEU A 86 -0.53 12.00 -9.72
C LEU A 86 -0.85 11.36 -11.08
N ALA A 87 -1.31 12.15 -12.06
CA ALA A 87 -1.54 11.69 -13.43
C ALA A 87 -0.22 11.25 -14.11
N GLY A 88 0.88 11.94 -13.84
CA GLY A 88 2.22 11.58 -14.30
C GLY A 88 2.67 10.22 -13.75
N ILE A 89 2.48 9.98 -12.46
CA ILE A 89 2.78 8.67 -11.85
C ILE A 89 1.90 7.55 -12.45
N CYS A 90 0.61 7.80 -12.71
CA CYS A 90 -0.24 6.84 -13.43
C CYS A 90 0.33 6.50 -14.82
N THR A 91 0.89 7.49 -15.53
CA THR A 91 1.55 7.28 -16.84
C THR A 91 2.81 6.42 -16.71
N ASP A 92 3.64 6.66 -15.69
CA ASP A 92 4.83 5.87 -15.41
C ASP A 92 4.46 4.40 -15.09
N LEU A 93 3.43 4.19 -14.26
CA LEU A 93 2.88 2.87 -13.94
C LEU A 93 2.31 2.17 -15.19
N ARG A 94 1.65 2.92 -16.08
CA ARG A 94 1.13 2.37 -17.35
C ARG A 94 2.25 1.87 -18.25
N ALA A 95 3.35 2.60 -18.33
CA ALA A 95 4.53 2.17 -19.09
C ALA A 95 5.16 0.90 -18.49
N PHE A 96 5.16 0.78 -17.15
CA PHE A 96 5.61 -0.43 -16.45
C PHE A 96 4.66 -1.60 -16.71
N SER A 97 3.35 -1.42 -16.54
CA SER A 97 2.33 -2.48 -16.69
C SER A 97 2.21 -3.03 -18.11
N ALA A 98 2.72 -2.31 -19.10
CA ALA A 98 2.83 -2.82 -20.49
C ALA A 98 3.89 -3.92 -20.65
N ARG A 99 4.79 -4.08 -19.67
CA ARG A 99 5.92 -5.02 -19.71
C ARG A 99 5.86 -6.09 -18.63
N GLN A 100 5.42 -5.73 -17.43
CA GLN A 100 5.32 -6.59 -16.25
C GLN A 100 3.92 -6.50 -15.63
N ALA A 101 3.53 -7.53 -14.88
CA ALA A 101 2.28 -7.50 -14.14
C ALA A 101 2.37 -6.49 -12.98
N LEU A 102 1.33 -5.68 -12.82
CA LEU A 102 1.23 -4.67 -11.78
C LEU A 102 -0.03 -4.88 -10.94
N TYR A 103 0.15 -5.00 -9.64
CA TYR A 103 -0.91 -5.14 -8.67
C TYR A 103 -0.80 -4.04 -7.61
N VAL A 104 -1.94 -3.44 -7.26
CA VAL A 104 -2.00 -2.37 -6.26
C VAL A 104 -3.09 -2.68 -5.25
N MET A 105 -2.76 -2.59 -3.99
CA MET A 105 -3.69 -2.71 -2.87
C MET A 105 -3.92 -1.32 -2.27
N HIS A 106 -5.10 -1.08 -1.71
CA HIS A 106 -5.38 0.15 -1.00
C HIS A 106 -4.63 0.24 0.32
N GLY A 107 -3.99 1.36 0.59
CA GLY A 107 -3.53 1.75 1.91
C GLY A 107 -4.53 2.64 2.64
N ASN A 108 -4.09 3.27 3.71
CA ASN A 108 -4.91 4.20 4.48
C ASN A 108 -4.87 5.63 3.90
N ARG A 109 -3.96 5.93 2.99
CA ARG A 109 -3.83 7.24 2.33
C ARG A 109 -4.53 7.28 0.98
N ASP A 110 -4.66 6.14 0.32
CA ASP A 110 -5.09 6.04 -1.07
C ASP A 110 -6.26 5.05 -1.27
N PHE A 111 -7.09 4.85 -0.25
CA PHE A 111 -8.22 3.90 -0.25
C PHE A 111 -9.35 4.25 -1.23
N LEU A 112 -9.28 5.40 -1.91
CA LEU A 112 -10.21 5.83 -2.95
C LEU A 112 -9.68 5.55 -4.38
N LEU A 113 -8.56 4.86 -4.54
CA LEU A 113 -8.13 4.33 -5.83
C LEU A 113 -9.22 3.43 -6.40
N GLY A 114 -9.68 3.72 -7.62
CA GLY A 114 -10.80 3.01 -8.23
C GLY A 114 -10.48 2.49 -9.63
N VAL A 115 -11.55 2.14 -10.34
CA VAL A 115 -11.44 1.52 -11.68
C VAL A 115 -10.77 2.41 -12.73
N ARG A 116 -10.87 3.76 -12.58
CA ARG A 116 -10.25 4.69 -13.53
C ARG A 116 -8.75 4.84 -13.26
N PHE A 117 -8.32 4.80 -11.99
CA PHE A 117 -6.91 4.63 -11.66
C PHE A 117 -6.36 3.33 -12.24
N ALA A 118 -7.07 2.21 -12.03
CA ALA A 118 -6.67 0.91 -12.59
C ALA A 118 -6.53 0.97 -14.13
N ALA A 119 -7.48 1.60 -14.82
CA ALA A 119 -7.42 1.79 -16.27
C ALA A 119 -6.26 2.71 -16.70
N ALA A 120 -6.01 3.80 -15.97
CA ALA A 120 -4.94 4.76 -16.29
C ALA A 120 -3.55 4.18 -16.04
N SER A 121 -3.34 3.43 -14.96
CA SER A 121 -2.06 2.83 -14.57
C SER A 121 -1.81 1.44 -15.19
N GLY A 122 -2.87 0.75 -15.63
CA GLY A 122 -2.82 -0.65 -16.04
C GLY A 122 -2.65 -1.64 -14.89
N ALA A 123 -2.86 -1.18 -13.65
CA ALA A 123 -2.80 -2.02 -12.46
C ALA A 123 -4.06 -2.86 -12.29
N THR A 124 -3.90 -4.03 -11.66
CA THR A 124 -5.01 -4.79 -11.08
C THR A 124 -5.13 -4.39 -9.61
N LEU A 125 -6.30 -3.90 -9.19
CA LEU A 125 -6.56 -3.62 -7.78
C LEU A 125 -6.80 -4.92 -7.03
N LEU A 126 -6.16 -5.06 -5.87
CA LEU A 126 -6.28 -6.21 -4.97
C LEU A 126 -7.19 -5.89 -3.79
N ASP A 127 -7.93 -6.90 -3.34
CA ASP A 127 -8.58 -6.88 -2.04
C ASP A 127 -7.53 -6.90 -0.91
N ASP A 128 -7.87 -6.34 0.25
CA ASP A 128 -7.07 -6.42 1.47
C ASP A 128 -7.85 -7.23 2.53
N PRO A 129 -7.37 -8.45 2.89
CA PRO A 129 -6.16 -9.13 2.41
C PRO A 129 -6.34 -9.90 1.09
N THR A 130 -5.23 -10.28 0.45
CA THR A 130 -5.19 -11.19 -0.71
C THR A 130 -4.23 -12.35 -0.45
N LEU A 131 -4.66 -13.58 -0.72
CA LEU A 131 -3.82 -14.76 -0.72
C LEU A 131 -3.19 -14.96 -2.10
N LEU A 132 -1.88 -14.76 -2.18
CA LEU A 132 -1.07 -15.08 -3.34
C LEU A 132 -0.62 -16.55 -3.29
N ARG A 133 -0.90 -17.30 -4.35
CA ARG A 133 -0.43 -18.69 -4.56
C ARG A 133 0.57 -18.69 -5.71
N TRP A 134 1.78 -19.15 -5.45
CA TRP A 134 2.83 -19.25 -6.46
C TRP A 134 3.67 -20.51 -6.26
N GLY A 135 3.45 -21.53 -7.09
CA GLY A 135 3.97 -22.87 -6.85
C GLY A 135 3.54 -23.40 -5.48
N GLU A 136 4.48 -23.78 -4.66
CA GLU A 136 4.23 -24.22 -3.27
C GLU A 136 4.10 -23.04 -2.27
N GLN A 137 4.38 -21.81 -2.74
CA GLN A 137 4.32 -20.63 -1.87
C GLN A 137 2.88 -20.18 -1.66
N ARG A 138 2.53 -19.89 -0.41
CA ARG A 138 1.26 -19.30 0.00
C ARG A 138 1.57 -18.09 0.86
N VAL A 139 1.34 -16.91 0.29
CA VAL A 139 1.69 -15.63 0.89
C VAL A 139 0.44 -14.81 1.09
N LEU A 140 0.14 -14.45 2.32
CA LEU A 140 -0.94 -13.51 2.63
C LEU A 140 -0.41 -12.09 2.49
N LEU A 141 -1.07 -11.29 1.67
CA LEU A 141 -0.73 -9.90 1.40
C LEU A 141 -1.75 -9.00 2.08
N SER A 142 -1.29 -7.93 2.72
CA SER A 142 -2.15 -6.88 3.27
C SER A 142 -1.39 -5.55 3.33
N HIS A 143 -2.11 -4.44 3.42
CA HIS A 143 -1.48 -3.19 3.81
C HIS A 143 -1.02 -3.24 5.27
N GLY A 144 -1.81 -3.79 6.18
CA GLY A 144 -1.46 -4.00 7.59
C GLY A 144 -2.20 -3.10 8.57
N ASP A 145 -2.82 -2.04 8.11
CA ASP A 145 -3.53 -1.04 8.94
C ASP A 145 -4.71 -1.62 9.73
N ALA A 146 -5.34 -2.69 9.22
CA ALA A 146 -6.45 -3.36 9.90
C ALA A 146 -6.04 -4.12 11.17
N TRP A 147 -4.76 -4.37 11.37
CA TRP A 147 -4.23 -5.22 12.45
C TRP A 147 -3.53 -4.48 13.57
N CYS A 148 -3.49 -3.14 13.49
CA CYS A 148 -2.97 -2.28 14.54
C CYS A 148 -4.03 -2.06 15.63
N LEU A 149 -4.39 -3.13 16.36
CA LEU A 149 -5.53 -3.16 17.29
C LEU A 149 -5.40 -2.23 18.50
N GLY A 150 -4.21 -1.70 18.75
CA GLY A 150 -3.97 -0.74 19.83
C GLY A 150 -4.54 0.66 19.55
N ASP A 151 -4.85 1.02 18.29
CA ASP A 151 -5.42 2.32 17.91
C ASP A 151 -6.92 2.17 17.55
N GLY A 152 -7.76 2.10 18.57
CA GLY A 152 -9.21 1.93 18.40
C GLY A 152 -9.87 3.07 17.63
N ASP A 153 -9.45 4.32 17.88
CA ASP A 153 -9.98 5.51 17.19
C ASP A 153 -9.67 5.45 15.69
N TYR A 154 -8.46 4.99 15.35
CA TYR A 154 -8.08 4.78 13.96
C TYR A 154 -8.94 3.69 13.29
N LEU A 155 -9.18 2.57 13.96
CA LEU A 155 -10.00 1.48 13.40
C LEU A 155 -11.46 1.90 13.17
N GLU A 156 -12.04 2.71 14.05
CA GLU A 156 -13.36 3.29 13.86
C GLU A 156 -13.38 4.24 12.66
N PHE A 157 -12.40 5.14 12.56
CA PHE A 157 -12.24 6.03 11.41
C PHE A 157 -12.07 5.22 10.11
N ARG A 158 -11.21 4.21 10.11
CA ARG A 158 -10.99 3.30 8.97
C ARG A 158 -12.30 2.65 8.51
N ALA A 159 -13.07 2.09 9.44
CA ALA A 159 -14.35 1.46 9.13
C ALA A 159 -15.34 2.46 8.52
N GLN A 160 -15.38 3.69 9.04
CA GLN A 160 -16.23 4.76 8.53
C GLN A 160 -15.86 5.13 7.10
N VAL A 161 -14.58 5.48 6.81
CA VAL A 161 -14.17 6.01 5.51
C VAL A 161 -14.14 4.95 4.41
N ARG A 162 -14.02 3.68 4.78
CA ARG A 162 -14.12 2.56 3.84
C ARG A 162 -15.56 2.09 3.61
N SER A 163 -16.55 2.66 4.31
CA SER A 163 -17.96 2.34 4.05
C SER A 163 -18.43 2.90 2.71
N PRO A 164 -19.22 2.13 1.92
CA PRO A 164 -19.71 2.60 0.63
C PRO A 164 -20.50 3.91 0.71
N GLY A 165 -21.28 4.09 1.78
CA GLY A 165 -22.07 5.31 2.00
C GLY A 165 -21.21 6.55 2.20
N TRP A 166 -20.15 6.45 3.02
CA TRP A 166 -19.22 7.57 3.23
C TRP A 166 -18.47 7.90 1.94
N GLN A 167 -17.93 6.88 1.24
CA GLN A 167 -17.20 7.09 -0.02
C GLN A 167 -18.08 7.74 -1.08
N ALA A 168 -19.33 7.27 -1.25
CA ALA A 168 -20.27 7.89 -2.20
C ALA A 168 -20.54 9.36 -1.86
N ALA A 169 -20.77 9.69 -0.59
CA ALA A 169 -21.01 11.07 -0.15
C ALA A 169 -19.76 11.96 -0.30
N PHE A 170 -18.57 11.41 -0.01
CA PHE A 170 -17.31 12.14 -0.17
C PHE A 170 -17.02 12.43 -1.64
N LEU A 171 -17.17 11.46 -2.53
CA LEU A 171 -16.89 11.59 -3.97
C LEU A 171 -17.88 12.50 -4.71
N GLN A 172 -19.07 12.79 -4.14
CA GLN A 172 -19.99 13.80 -4.68
C GLN A 172 -19.54 15.24 -4.45
N ARG A 173 -18.57 15.47 -3.56
CA ARG A 173 -18.05 16.83 -3.30
C ARG A 173 -17.12 17.28 -4.43
N PRO A 174 -17.04 18.60 -4.70
CA PRO A 174 -16.05 19.14 -5.63
C PRO A 174 -14.60 18.73 -5.26
N LEU A 175 -13.74 18.57 -6.26
CA LEU A 175 -12.33 18.21 -6.07
C LEU A 175 -11.61 19.12 -5.06
N ALA A 176 -11.81 20.45 -5.17
CA ALA A 176 -11.18 21.42 -4.27
C ALA A 176 -11.60 21.23 -2.80
N GLU A 177 -12.86 20.89 -2.55
CA GLU A 177 -13.36 20.62 -1.19
C GLU A 177 -12.73 19.34 -0.64
N ARG A 178 -12.69 18.27 -1.45
CA ARG A 178 -12.05 16.99 -1.07
C ARG A 178 -10.56 17.16 -0.77
N ALA A 179 -9.85 17.92 -1.60
CA ALA A 179 -8.44 18.23 -1.37
C ALA A 179 -8.22 19.00 -0.06
N SER A 180 -9.09 19.97 0.25
CA SER A 180 -9.04 20.72 1.52
C SER A 180 -9.27 19.82 2.73
N LEU A 181 -10.27 18.94 2.67
CA LEU A 181 -10.57 17.97 3.73
C LEU A 181 -9.41 16.99 3.94
N ALA A 182 -8.84 16.47 2.86
CA ALA A 182 -7.71 15.54 2.92
C ALA A 182 -6.47 16.20 3.56
N ARG A 183 -6.17 17.48 3.22
CA ARG A 183 -5.10 18.25 3.89
C ARG A 183 -5.35 18.41 5.39
N GLY A 184 -6.60 18.69 5.78
CA GLY A 184 -6.97 18.82 7.19
C GLY A 184 -6.77 17.51 7.97
N LEU A 185 -7.20 16.38 7.41
CA LEU A 185 -7.02 15.06 8.00
C LEU A 185 -5.53 14.68 8.10
N ARG A 186 -4.74 15.02 7.08
CA ARG A 186 -3.29 14.83 7.10
C ARG A 186 -2.63 15.62 8.23
N ALA A 187 -2.91 16.92 8.32
CA ALA A 187 -2.35 17.78 9.36
C ALA A 187 -2.69 17.26 10.77
N ALA A 188 -3.91 16.77 10.99
CA ALA A 188 -4.33 16.16 12.24
C ALA A 188 -3.55 14.85 12.52
N SER A 189 -3.34 14.00 11.50
CA SER A 189 -2.55 12.76 11.62
C SER A 189 -1.09 13.06 11.95
N GLU A 190 -0.47 14.03 11.29
CA GLU A 190 0.93 14.42 11.56
C GLU A 190 1.09 15.02 12.98
N ALA A 191 0.13 15.83 13.42
CA ALA A 191 0.13 16.36 14.79
C ALA A 191 0.05 15.23 15.84
N ARG A 192 -0.75 14.18 15.58
CA ARG A 192 -0.79 12.99 16.45
C ARG A 192 0.53 12.21 16.44
N LYS A 193 1.22 12.12 15.29
CA LYS A 193 2.54 11.45 15.20
C LYS A 193 3.61 12.14 16.02
N GLN A 194 3.50 13.42 16.28
CA GLN A 194 4.45 14.20 17.07
C GLN A 194 4.19 14.12 18.59
N ASP A 195 3.08 13.49 19.01
CA ASP A 195 2.77 13.31 20.44
C ASP A 195 3.62 12.18 21.04
N PRO A 196 4.58 12.49 21.94
CA PRO A 196 5.45 11.48 22.56
C PRO A 196 4.68 10.47 23.44
N ALA A 197 3.45 10.80 23.83
CA ALA A 197 2.61 9.92 24.64
C ALA A 197 1.87 8.87 23.79
N GLN A 198 1.92 8.97 22.45
CA GLN A 198 1.26 8.05 21.56
C GLN A 198 2.14 6.84 21.27
N ASP A 199 1.78 5.69 21.83
CA ASP A 199 2.41 4.42 21.47
C ASP A 199 1.79 3.93 20.16
N TRP A 200 2.59 3.90 19.09
CA TRP A 200 2.14 3.45 17.78
C TRP A 200 1.94 1.94 17.82
N ALA A 201 0.71 1.52 17.68
CA ALA A 201 0.38 0.11 17.65
C ALA A 201 1.09 -0.58 16.48
N ASP A 202 1.86 -1.61 16.77
CA ASP A 202 2.34 -2.57 15.77
C ASP A 202 1.21 -3.56 15.43
N VAL A 203 1.39 -4.30 14.37
CA VAL A 203 0.51 -5.41 14.00
C VAL A 203 0.45 -6.41 15.14
N ASP A 204 -0.77 -6.73 15.58
CA ASP A 204 -0.99 -7.73 16.62
C ASP A 204 -0.57 -9.12 16.14
N ALA A 205 0.39 -9.73 16.86
CA ALA A 205 1.00 -11.00 16.46
C ALA A 205 0.00 -12.17 16.52
N ALA A 206 -0.96 -12.14 17.46
CA ALA A 206 -1.97 -13.18 17.58
C ALA A 206 -2.94 -13.12 16.39
N THR A 207 -3.37 -11.91 16.02
CA THR A 207 -4.19 -11.67 14.83
C THR A 207 -3.49 -12.12 13.56
N ALA A 208 -2.23 -11.72 13.36
CA ALA A 208 -1.44 -12.14 12.20
C ALA A 208 -1.33 -13.67 12.12
N THR A 209 -1.10 -14.34 13.25
CA THR A 209 -1.06 -15.80 13.33
C THR A 209 -2.39 -16.44 12.98
N ALA A 210 -3.50 -15.93 13.52
CA ALA A 210 -4.84 -16.43 13.23
C ALA A 210 -5.20 -16.31 11.74
N TRP A 211 -4.84 -15.20 11.10
CA TRP A 211 -5.08 -14.98 9.68
C TRP A 211 -4.22 -15.90 8.79
N LEU A 212 -2.95 -16.11 9.15
CA LEU A 212 -2.09 -17.08 8.46
C LEU A 212 -2.62 -18.51 8.58
N GLN A 213 -3.15 -18.87 9.76
CA GLN A 213 -3.78 -20.18 9.96
C GLN A 213 -5.04 -20.34 9.12
N ALA A 214 -5.93 -19.35 9.13
CA ALA A 214 -7.19 -19.38 8.38
C ALA A 214 -6.99 -19.47 6.87
N SER A 215 -5.97 -18.77 6.33
CA SER A 215 -5.62 -18.77 4.90
C SER A 215 -4.69 -19.92 4.50
N ASP A 216 -4.24 -20.74 5.45
CA ASP A 216 -3.20 -21.77 5.26
C ASP A 216 -1.95 -21.18 4.58
N ALA A 217 -1.55 -19.96 4.95
CA ALA A 217 -0.37 -19.29 4.48
C ALA A 217 0.78 -19.41 5.49
N ALA A 218 2.02 -19.49 4.99
CA ALA A 218 3.23 -19.52 5.82
C ALA A 218 3.81 -18.12 6.05
N THR A 219 3.58 -17.19 5.13
CA THR A 219 4.19 -15.87 5.16
C THR A 219 3.11 -14.80 5.02
N LEU A 220 3.20 -13.77 5.88
CA LEU A 220 2.48 -12.53 5.77
C LEU A 220 3.44 -11.46 5.28
N VAL A 221 3.06 -10.70 4.24
CA VAL A 221 3.79 -9.51 3.78
C VAL A 221 2.89 -8.29 3.95
N HIS A 222 3.38 -7.25 4.60
CA HIS A 222 2.61 -6.03 4.81
C HIS A 222 3.50 -4.78 4.94
N GLY A 223 2.90 -3.59 4.83
CA GLY A 223 3.48 -2.27 5.04
C GLY A 223 3.00 -1.60 6.33
N HIS A 224 2.58 -0.33 6.19
CA HIS A 224 1.90 0.52 7.17
C HIS A 224 2.72 0.93 8.39
N THR A 225 3.41 0.01 9.05
CA THR A 225 4.07 0.28 10.33
C THR A 225 5.42 0.98 10.18
N HIS A 226 5.96 1.07 8.96
CA HIS A 226 7.29 1.65 8.64
C HIS A 226 8.42 1.06 9.51
N ARG A 227 8.30 -0.24 9.88
CA ARG A 227 9.28 -0.96 10.71
C ARG A 227 9.79 -2.19 9.95
N PRO A 228 10.58 -1.99 8.87
CA PRO A 228 11.01 -3.10 8.02
C PRO A 228 11.72 -4.18 8.82
N GLY A 229 11.32 -5.43 8.62
CA GLY A 229 11.86 -6.53 9.40
C GLY A 229 11.26 -7.88 9.04
N ARG A 230 11.80 -8.93 9.67
CA ARG A 230 11.28 -10.28 9.66
C ARG A 230 10.97 -10.70 11.08
N HIS A 231 9.77 -11.19 11.31
CA HIS A 231 9.30 -11.65 12.62
C HIS A 231 8.83 -13.08 12.50
N GLU A 232 9.40 -13.97 13.28
CA GLU A 232 8.95 -15.36 13.41
C GLU A 232 7.69 -15.41 14.29
N LEU A 233 6.65 -16.10 13.82
CA LEU A 233 5.36 -16.23 14.51
C LEU A 233 5.13 -17.64 15.05
N GLY A 234 6.14 -18.52 15.00
CA GLY A 234 6.04 -19.91 15.39
C GLY A 234 5.46 -20.82 14.29
N ASP A 235 5.58 -22.13 14.46
CA ASP A 235 5.06 -23.17 13.55
C ASP A 235 5.46 -22.95 12.07
N GLY A 236 6.67 -22.43 11.83
CA GLY A 236 7.16 -22.13 10.47
C GLY A 236 6.50 -20.93 9.80
N ARG A 237 5.69 -20.13 10.54
CA ARG A 237 5.06 -18.92 10.05
C ARG A 237 5.91 -17.68 10.33
N GLN A 238 5.83 -16.71 9.44
CA GLN A 238 6.57 -15.47 9.54
C GLN A 238 5.77 -14.25 9.05
N ARG A 239 6.16 -13.09 9.55
CA ARG A 239 5.69 -11.77 9.10
C ARG A 239 6.87 -11.00 8.54
N LEU A 240 6.73 -10.50 7.30
CA LEU A 240 7.71 -9.66 6.61
C LEU A 240 7.12 -8.27 6.46
N VAL A 241 7.75 -7.28 7.09
CA VAL A 241 7.33 -5.88 7.05
C VAL A 241 8.12 -5.16 5.98
N LEU A 242 7.43 -4.49 5.05
CA LEU A 242 8.04 -3.70 3.99
C LEU A 242 8.62 -2.39 4.54
N SER A 243 9.56 -1.81 3.82
CA SER A 243 10.09 -0.48 4.10
C SER A 243 9.16 0.58 3.55
N ASP A 244 9.04 1.69 4.26
CA ASP A 244 8.59 2.95 3.70
C ASP A 244 9.68 3.53 2.79
N TRP A 245 9.29 4.49 1.92
CA TRP A 245 10.18 5.16 0.99
C TRP A 245 10.37 6.63 1.39
N GLU A 246 11.63 7.00 1.61
CA GLU A 246 12.03 8.37 1.91
C GLU A 246 13.48 8.56 1.42
N ALA A 247 13.62 9.00 0.17
CA ALA A 247 14.94 9.07 -0.50
C ALA A 247 15.87 10.13 0.11
N GLU A 248 15.34 11.15 0.78
CA GLU A 248 16.14 12.20 1.45
C GLU A 248 16.51 11.86 2.89
N ALA A 249 15.95 10.78 3.46
CA ALA A 249 16.33 10.32 4.80
C ALA A 249 17.81 9.93 4.89
N ARG A 250 18.34 9.86 6.08
CA ARG A 250 19.74 9.45 6.33
C ARG A 250 19.80 8.38 7.41
N PRO A 251 19.98 7.10 7.04
CA PRO A 251 20.17 6.59 5.68
C PRO A 251 18.89 6.72 4.84
N ALA A 252 19.04 6.86 3.52
CA ALA A 252 17.92 6.87 2.58
C ALA A 252 17.15 5.55 2.67
N ARG A 253 15.82 5.63 2.60
CA ARG A 253 14.95 4.46 2.60
C ARG A 253 14.26 4.36 1.24
N ALA A 254 14.58 3.32 0.49
CA ALA A 254 13.87 2.86 -0.69
C ALA A 254 14.28 1.40 -0.90
N GLU A 255 13.37 0.48 -0.76
CA GLU A 255 13.66 -0.94 -0.75
C GLU A 255 12.50 -1.73 -1.35
N ALA A 256 12.81 -2.74 -2.16
CA ALA A 256 11.86 -3.76 -2.56
C ALA A 256 12.16 -5.08 -1.85
N LEU A 257 11.11 -5.79 -1.44
CA LEU A 257 11.21 -7.16 -0.96
C LEU A 257 10.94 -8.10 -2.14
N ARG A 258 11.92 -8.91 -2.50
CA ARG A 258 11.82 -9.87 -3.62
C ARG A 258 11.60 -11.28 -3.13
N LEU A 259 10.66 -11.99 -3.74
CA LEU A 259 10.50 -13.44 -3.67
C LEU A 259 10.91 -14.06 -5.01
N ASP A 260 11.78 -15.07 -4.99
CA ASP A 260 12.10 -15.85 -6.18
C ASP A 260 11.35 -17.20 -6.23
N ALA A 261 11.38 -17.87 -7.39
CA ALA A 261 10.69 -19.13 -7.62
C ALA A 261 11.20 -20.29 -6.74
N SER A 262 12.36 -20.15 -6.08
CA SER A 262 12.84 -21.10 -5.07
C SER A 262 12.25 -20.89 -3.68
N GLY A 263 11.44 -19.84 -3.49
CA GLY A 263 10.89 -19.46 -2.20
C GLY A 263 11.83 -18.59 -1.35
N ARG A 264 12.92 -18.07 -1.93
CA ARG A 264 13.88 -17.23 -1.21
C ARG A 264 13.42 -15.78 -1.21
N TRP A 265 13.43 -15.18 -0.02
CA TRP A 265 13.17 -13.76 0.22
C TRP A 265 14.48 -12.95 0.26
N GLN A 266 14.51 -11.81 -0.41
CA GLN A 266 15.64 -10.90 -0.44
C GLN A 266 15.17 -9.46 -0.40
N ARG A 267 15.82 -8.61 0.43
CA ARG A 267 15.65 -7.17 0.40
C ARG A 267 16.62 -6.56 -0.61
N ILE A 268 16.11 -5.66 -1.45
CA ILE A 268 16.88 -4.99 -2.51
C ILE A 268 16.81 -3.50 -2.22
N GLY A 269 17.91 -2.94 -1.72
CA GLY A 269 18.05 -1.49 -1.55
C GLY A 269 18.10 -0.80 -2.92
N LEU A 270 17.41 0.33 -3.03
CA LEU A 270 17.23 1.08 -4.28
C LEU A 270 17.71 2.54 -4.14
N ALA A 271 18.18 2.92 -2.97
CA ALA A 271 18.66 4.26 -2.66
C ALA A 271 20.19 4.33 -2.80
N ASP A 272 20.66 4.46 -4.06
CA ASP A 272 22.03 4.84 -4.38
C ASP A 272 22.02 5.98 -5.41
#